data_d7772389fb0342c71847c721289604b0
#
_entry.id   d7772389fb0342c71847c721289604b0
#
_cell.length_a   1.000
_cell.length_b   1.000
_cell.length_c   1.000
_cell.angle_alpha   90.00
_cell.angle_beta   90.00
_cell.angle_gamma   90.00
#
_symmetry.space_group_name_H-M   'P 1'
#
loop_
_entity.id
_entity.type
_entity.pdbx_description
1 polymer ?
#
loop_
_entity_poly.entity_id
_entity_poly.type
_entity_poly.pdbx_seq_one_letter_code
_entity_poly.pdbx_strand_id
1 'polypeptide(L)'
;RSTLFPYTTLFRSGSALYRDGQLIGKTHQLAIVPTQMIKQPEIRTMRSKLLVKLPPEFSLEDQELQQQIRDETIKILRRDAKKYLPPLLEELAGAHGFAYQRVRFSHAGSRWGSCSSNGTISLNIALMKLPDELIRYVLIHELCHTRHMNHSAAFWREVERYDPRYRLHRQQLKRQTPIV
;
A
#
# COMPACT_ATOMS: atom_id res chain seq x y z
N ARG A 1 11.09 -12.69 14.30
CA ARG A 1 10.85 -12.01 13.00
C ARG A 1 9.65 -12.68 12.36
N SER A 2 8.50 -12.04 12.44
CA SER A 2 7.25 -12.53 11.88
C SER A 2 7.19 -12.16 10.39
N THR A 3 7.34 -13.14 9.53
CA THR A 3 7.25 -13.00 8.07
C THR A 3 5.87 -13.43 7.61
N LEU A 4 5.04 -12.49 7.23
CA LEU A 4 3.89 -12.75 6.39
C LEU A 4 4.41 -12.94 4.94
N PHE A 5 4.69 -14.21 4.60
CA PHE A 5 4.94 -14.80 3.28
C PHE A 5 6.03 -14.22 2.36
N PRO A 6 7.00 -15.05 1.94
CA PRO A 6 7.86 -14.77 0.80
C PRO A 6 7.13 -15.16 -0.50
N TYR A 7 6.82 -14.19 -1.35
CA TYR A 7 6.55 -14.45 -2.76
C TYR A 7 7.55 -13.68 -3.60
N THR A 8 8.54 -14.40 -4.08
CA THR A 8 9.39 -13.99 -5.20
C THR A 8 8.55 -14.11 -6.48
N THR A 9 7.99 -13.04 -6.96
CA THR A 9 7.47 -12.98 -8.32
C THR A 9 8.50 -12.27 -9.18
N LEU A 10 9.17 -13.06 -10.02
CA LEU A 10 10.03 -12.58 -11.10
C LEU A 10 9.23 -11.63 -11.99
N PHE A 11 9.68 -10.39 -12.10
CA PHE A 11 9.20 -9.45 -13.10
C PHE A 11 9.46 -10.04 -14.49
N ARG A 12 8.41 -10.42 -15.18
CA ARG A 12 8.48 -10.57 -16.65
C ARG A 12 8.56 -9.17 -17.23
N SER A 13 9.69 -8.83 -17.81
CA SER A 13 9.86 -7.71 -18.71
C SER A 13 8.79 -7.78 -19.82
N GLY A 14 7.95 -6.75 -19.96
CA GLY A 14 7.09 -6.61 -21.14
C GLY A 14 5.65 -6.19 -20.93
N SER A 15 5.16 -5.89 -19.72
CA SER A 15 3.82 -5.30 -19.57
C SER A 15 3.90 -3.95 -18.86
N ALA A 16 3.26 -2.94 -19.44
CA ALA A 16 3.09 -1.64 -18.80
C ALA A 16 2.43 -1.81 -17.45
N LEU A 17 3.07 -1.33 -16.38
CA LEU A 17 2.56 -1.38 -15.01
C LEU A 17 1.39 -0.40 -14.82
N TYR A 18 1.46 0.73 -15.51
CA TYR A 18 0.53 1.83 -15.38
C TYR A 18 -0.25 2.05 -16.67
N ARG A 19 -1.56 2.30 -16.53
CA ARG A 19 -2.48 2.51 -17.65
C ARG A 19 -3.36 3.73 -17.39
N ASP A 20 -3.84 4.34 -18.48
CA ASP A 20 -4.81 5.42 -18.37
C ASP A 20 -6.05 5.00 -17.59
N GLY A 21 -6.55 5.91 -16.75
CA GLY A 21 -7.70 5.66 -15.87
C GLY A 21 -7.38 4.83 -14.61
N GLN A 22 -6.16 4.33 -14.44
CA GLN A 22 -5.80 3.52 -13.27
C GLN A 22 -5.87 4.34 -11.97
N LEU A 23 -6.53 3.78 -10.95
CA LEU A 23 -6.56 4.39 -9.62
C LEU A 23 -5.19 4.29 -8.93
N ILE A 24 -4.79 5.40 -8.33
CA ILE A 24 -3.57 5.53 -7.51
C ILE A 24 -4.01 5.79 -6.07
N GLY A 25 -3.97 4.73 -5.25
CA GLY A 25 -4.43 4.81 -3.87
C GLY A 25 -5.91 5.17 -3.77
N LYS A 26 -6.22 6.04 -2.81
CA LYS A 26 -7.59 6.48 -2.48
C LYS A 26 -7.99 7.79 -3.16
N THR A 27 -7.03 8.57 -3.63
CA THR A 27 -7.26 10.00 -3.91
C THR A 27 -6.94 10.41 -5.34
N HIS A 28 -6.19 9.58 -6.10
CA HIS A 28 -5.72 9.95 -7.43
C HIS A 28 -6.08 8.93 -8.49
N GLN A 29 -6.10 9.41 -9.73
CA GLN A 29 -6.23 8.60 -10.94
C GLN A 29 -5.15 9.02 -11.94
N LEU A 30 -4.53 8.04 -12.60
CA LEU A 30 -3.62 8.29 -13.70
C LEU A 30 -4.42 8.78 -14.92
N ALA A 31 -3.96 9.85 -15.54
CA ALA A 31 -4.53 10.39 -16.76
C ALA A 31 -3.42 10.59 -17.80
N ILE A 32 -3.53 9.88 -18.91
CA ILE A 32 -2.61 10.00 -20.04
C ILE A 32 -3.21 10.95 -21.06
N VAL A 33 -2.48 12.00 -21.39
CA VAL A 33 -2.91 13.01 -22.37
C VAL A 33 -1.92 13.06 -23.53
N PRO A 34 -2.26 12.48 -24.68
CA PRO A 34 -1.46 12.62 -25.89
C PRO A 34 -1.38 14.11 -26.30
N THR A 35 -0.21 14.58 -26.70
CA THR A 35 -0.03 15.97 -27.08
C THR A 35 1.19 16.15 -28.00
N GLN A 36 1.08 17.06 -28.97
CA GLN A 36 2.18 17.49 -29.83
C GLN A 36 2.85 18.78 -29.36
N MET A 37 2.36 19.36 -28.25
CA MET A 37 2.82 20.67 -27.77
C MET A 37 4.13 20.63 -26.98
N ILE A 38 4.62 19.44 -26.67
CA ILE A 38 5.86 19.22 -25.91
C ILE A 38 6.75 18.19 -26.59
N LYS A 39 8.05 18.29 -26.40
CA LYS A 39 9.05 17.38 -27.02
C LYS A 39 9.43 16.19 -26.13
N GLN A 40 9.09 16.24 -24.85
CA GLN A 40 9.42 15.20 -23.86
C GLN A 40 8.20 14.94 -22.98
N PRO A 41 8.00 13.72 -22.48
CA PRO A 41 6.93 13.44 -21.52
C PRO A 41 6.99 14.35 -20.29
N GLU A 42 5.85 14.83 -19.85
CA GLU A 42 5.70 15.59 -18.60
C GLU A 42 4.78 14.85 -17.65
N ILE A 43 5.20 14.69 -16.39
CA ILE A 43 4.40 14.12 -15.33
C ILE A 43 4.13 15.18 -14.27
N ARG A 44 2.84 15.41 -13.96
CA ARG A 44 2.43 16.39 -12.95
C ARG A 44 1.30 15.83 -12.08
N THR A 45 1.45 15.99 -10.76
CA THR A 45 0.34 15.73 -9.83
C THR A 45 -0.54 16.97 -9.74
N MET A 46 -1.82 16.84 -10.09
CA MET A 46 -2.80 17.93 -10.09
C MET A 46 -4.08 17.45 -9.37
N ARG A 47 -4.43 18.10 -8.24
CA ARG A 47 -5.63 17.76 -7.44
C ARG A 47 -5.74 16.25 -7.20
N SER A 48 -6.65 15.57 -7.93
CA SER A 48 -6.91 14.12 -7.85
C SER A 48 -6.38 13.34 -9.04
N LYS A 49 -5.47 13.90 -9.84
CA LYS A 49 -4.90 13.25 -11.03
C LYS A 49 -3.38 13.25 -11.00
N LEU A 50 -2.80 12.14 -11.41
CA LEU A 50 -1.43 12.08 -11.88
C LEU A 50 -1.49 12.19 -13.40
N LEU A 51 -1.20 13.39 -13.92
CA LEU A 51 -1.28 13.71 -15.34
C LEU A 51 0.05 13.36 -16.01
N VAL A 52 -0.01 12.58 -17.08
CA VAL A 52 1.12 12.29 -17.98
C VAL A 52 0.79 12.83 -19.36
N LYS A 53 1.48 13.89 -19.77
CA LYS A 53 1.43 14.38 -21.14
C LYS A 53 2.43 13.58 -21.98
N LEU A 54 1.95 12.93 -23.03
CA LEU A 54 2.72 11.99 -23.83
C LEU A 54 2.83 12.49 -25.27
N PRO A 55 4.04 12.89 -25.74
CA PRO A 55 4.28 13.18 -27.15
C PRO A 55 4.18 11.92 -28.01
N PRO A 56 3.86 12.04 -29.34
CA PRO A 56 3.62 10.89 -30.21
C PRO A 56 4.85 10.01 -30.44
N GLU A 57 6.06 10.52 -30.20
CA GLU A 57 7.33 9.78 -30.33
C GLU A 57 7.61 8.86 -29.15
N PHE A 58 6.83 8.97 -28.06
CA PHE A 58 7.02 8.20 -26.83
C PHE A 58 5.90 7.18 -26.64
N SER A 59 6.29 6.00 -26.14
CA SER A 59 5.34 4.97 -25.72
C SER A 59 5.10 5.02 -24.23
N LEU A 60 3.85 4.79 -23.81
CA LEU A 60 3.56 4.57 -22.39
C LEU A 60 4.30 3.34 -21.84
N GLU A 61 4.70 2.39 -22.69
CA GLU A 61 5.43 1.18 -22.31
C GLU A 61 6.94 1.42 -22.14
N ASP A 62 7.41 2.65 -22.40
CA ASP A 62 8.81 3.01 -22.17
C ASP A 62 9.18 2.81 -20.69
N GLN A 63 10.27 2.10 -20.44
CA GLN A 63 10.69 1.72 -19.08
C GLN A 63 11.02 2.95 -18.22
N GLU A 64 11.65 3.96 -18.79
CA GLU A 64 12.01 5.17 -18.05
C GLU A 64 10.73 5.94 -17.66
N LEU A 65 9.78 6.07 -18.58
CA LEU A 65 8.50 6.71 -18.31
C LEU A 65 7.70 5.93 -17.25
N GLN A 66 7.64 4.61 -17.35
CA GLN A 66 7.00 3.76 -16.35
C GLN A 66 7.66 3.92 -14.96
N GLN A 67 8.98 4.03 -14.90
CA GLN A 67 9.68 4.26 -13.65
C GLN A 67 9.36 5.65 -13.06
N GLN A 68 9.32 6.68 -13.88
CA GLN A 68 8.95 8.04 -13.45
C GLN A 68 7.50 8.08 -12.91
N ILE A 69 6.55 7.43 -13.60
CA ILE A 69 5.16 7.30 -13.12
C ILE A 69 5.12 6.57 -11.77
N ARG A 70 5.90 5.51 -11.62
CA ARG A 70 6.02 4.76 -10.37
C ARG A 70 6.55 5.62 -9.22
N ASP A 71 7.58 6.41 -9.46
CA ASP A 71 8.18 7.27 -8.46
C ASP A 71 7.18 8.32 -7.96
N GLU A 72 6.41 8.93 -8.85
CA GLU A 72 5.34 9.85 -8.48
C GLU A 72 4.18 9.14 -7.75
N THR A 73 3.83 7.93 -8.18
CA THR A 73 2.84 7.09 -7.49
C THR A 73 3.26 6.80 -6.05
N ILE A 74 4.53 6.45 -5.82
CA ILE A 74 5.09 6.23 -4.47
C ILE A 74 4.94 7.48 -3.60
N LYS A 75 5.21 8.68 -4.15
CA LYS A 75 5.05 9.95 -3.42
C LYS A 75 3.60 10.18 -3.02
N ILE A 76 2.66 9.95 -3.94
CA ILE A 76 1.22 10.06 -3.69
C ILE A 76 0.80 9.10 -2.58
N LEU A 77 1.10 7.80 -2.72
CA LEU A 77 0.71 6.78 -1.74
C LEU A 77 1.33 7.04 -0.37
N ARG A 78 2.57 7.54 -0.31
CA ARG A 78 3.23 7.89 0.95
C ARG A 78 2.55 9.06 1.65
N ARG A 79 2.14 10.08 0.91
CA ARG A 79 1.38 11.21 1.44
C ARG A 79 0.02 10.76 1.97
N ASP A 80 -0.69 9.96 1.18
CA ASP A 80 -2.01 9.44 1.53
C ASP A 80 -1.94 8.51 2.74
N ALA A 81 -0.95 7.61 2.79
CA ALA A 81 -0.72 6.72 3.93
C ALA A 81 -0.47 7.49 5.23
N LYS A 82 0.38 8.54 5.18
CA LYS A 82 0.66 9.41 6.34
C LYS A 82 -0.57 10.14 6.85
N LYS A 83 -1.52 10.46 5.96
CA LYS A 83 -2.76 11.15 6.32
C LYS A 83 -3.84 10.20 6.82
N TYR A 84 -3.97 9.03 6.20
CA TYR A 84 -5.09 8.11 6.40
C TYR A 84 -4.84 7.07 7.50
N LEU A 85 -3.65 6.47 7.52
CA LEU A 85 -3.40 5.31 8.39
C LEU A 85 -3.26 5.65 9.88
N PRO A 86 -2.59 6.75 10.30
CA PRO A 86 -2.41 7.04 11.73
C PRO A 86 -3.74 7.27 12.47
N PRO A 87 -4.69 8.09 11.99
CA PRO A 87 -5.97 8.27 12.66
C PRO A 87 -6.75 6.97 12.80
N LEU A 88 -6.74 6.14 11.75
CA LEU A 88 -7.42 4.85 11.76
C LEU A 88 -6.77 3.85 12.74
N LEU A 89 -5.43 3.85 12.81
CA LEU A 89 -4.71 3.01 13.76
C LEU A 89 -4.98 3.45 15.21
N GLU A 90 -5.02 4.75 15.46
CA GLU A 90 -5.33 5.33 16.77
C GLU A 90 -6.77 5.02 17.20
N GLU A 91 -7.75 5.15 16.29
CA GLU A 91 -9.14 4.74 16.50
C GLU A 91 -9.22 3.27 16.94
N LEU A 92 -8.58 2.36 16.18
CA LEU A 92 -8.59 0.93 16.47
C LEU A 92 -7.86 0.60 17.79
N ALA A 93 -6.73 1.24 18.03
CA ALA A 93 -5.98 1.05 19.26
C ALA A 93 -6.78 1.50 20.49
N GLY A 94 -7.40 2.68 20.42
CA GLY A 94 -8.24 3.21 21.51
C GLY A 94 -9.49 2.35 21.75
N ALA A 95 -10.19 1.96 20.68
CA ALA A 95 -11.40 1.15 20.79
C ALA A 95 -11.16 -0.24 21.40
N HIS A 96 -9.95 -0.79 21.25
CA HIS A 96 -9.62 -2.16 21.69
C HIS A 96 -8.55 -2.21 22.79
N GLY A 97 -8.14 -1.06 23.32
CA GLY A 97 -7.18 -0.96 24.42
C GLY A 97 -5.78 -1.44 24.05
N PHE A 98 -5.35 -1.27 22.80
CA PHE A 98 -3.98 -1.53 22.38
C PHE A 98 -3.08 -0.33 22.66
N ALA A 99 -1.81 -0.59 22.94
CA ALA A 99 -0.76 0.41 23.05
C ALA A 99 0.35 0.12 22.04
N TYR A 100 0.83 1.15 21.36
CA TYR A 100 2.00 1.08 20.49
C TYR A 100 2.87 2.32 20.68
N GLN A 101 4.16 2.24 20.32
CA GLN A 101 5.12 3.32 20.55
C GLN A 101 5.09 4.39 19.43
N ARG A 102 5.11 3.93 18.18
CA ARG A 102 5.14 4.81 17.01
C ARG A 102 4.78 4.07 15.73
N VAL A 103 4.41 4.86 14.71
CA VAL A 103 4.16 4.37 13.35
C VAL A 103 5.29 4.79 12.42
N ARG A 104 5.68 3.88 11.53
CA ARG A 104 6.59 4.14 10.41
C ARG A 104 5.93 3.73 9.10
N PHE A 105 6.37 4.34 7.99
CA PHE A 105 5.89 3.99 6.66
C PHE A 105 7.02 3.38 5.86
N SER A 106 6.74 2.22 5.27
CA SER A 106 7.67 1.48 4.44
C SER A 106 7.14 1.34 3.01
N HIS A 107 8.06 1.03 2.10
CA HIS A 107 7.76 0.60 0.74
C HIS A 107 8.52 -0.71 0.50
N ALA A 108 8.04 -1.78 1.13
CA ALA A 108 8.67 -3.10 1.04
C ALA A 108 7.82 -4.00 0.13
N GLY A 109 8.45 -4.69 -0.82
CA GLY A 109 7.73 -5.56 -1.77
C GLY A 109 7.20 -6.87 -1.16
N SER A 110 7.48 -7.17 0.12
CA SER A 110 7.23 -8.50 0.70
C SER A 110 6.21 -8.54 1.85
N ARG A 111 5.81 -7.37 2.41
CA ARG A 111 4.91 -7.35 3.57
C ARG A 111 4.03 -6.11 3.60
N TRP A 112 2.81 -6.25 4.13
CA TRP A 112 1.86 -5.18 4.31
C TRP A 112 2.09 -4.36 5.58
N GLY A 113 2.59 -5.01 6.62
CA GLY A 113 2.94 -4.39 7.89
C GLY A 113 3.95 -5.21 8.67
N SER A 114 4.40 -4.68 9.79
CA SER A 114 5.17 -5.40 10.80
C SER A 114 5.13 -4.65 12.13
N CYS A 115 5.16 -5.39 13.24
CA CYS A 115 5.34 -4.85 14.58
C CYS A 115 6.64 -5.36 15.17
N SER A 116 7.41 -4.47 15.77
CA SER A 116 8.64 -4.84 16.51
C SER A 116 8.36 -5.04 18.00
N SER A 117 9.26 -5.73 18.70
CA SER A 117 9.13 -6.00 20.14
C SER A 117 9.06 -4.74 21.02
N ASN A 118 9.55 -3.60 20.52
CA ASN A 118 9.44 -2.31 21.20
C ASN A 118 8.15 -1.53 20.82
N GLY A 119 7.15 -2.18 20.20
CA GLY A 119 5.88 -1.55 19.85
C GLY A 119 5.93 -0.58 18.67
N THR A 120 6.97 -0.61 17.82
CA THR A 120 6.97 0.17 16.59
C THR A 120 6.21 -0.58 15.49
N ILE A 121 5.14 0.01 14.97
CA ILE A 121 4.36 -0.52 13.85
C ILE A 121 4.84 0.12 12.56
N SER A 122 5.26 -0.71 11.60
CA SER A 122 5.66 -0.28 10.26
C SER A 122 4.57 -0.69 9.27
N LEU A 123 4.01 0.28 8.54
CA LEU A 123 2.92 0.09 7.59
C LEU A 123 3.40 0.35 6.17
N ASN A 124 3.04 -0.54 5.24
CA ASN A 124 3.37 -0.36 3.84
C ASN A 124 2.46 0.68 3.19
N ILE A 125 3.02 1.62 2.44
CA ILE A 125 2.25 2.62 1.70
C ILE A 125 1.31 2.00 0.65
N ALA A 126 1.62 0.80 0.17
CA ALA A 126 0.76 0.04 -0.75
C ALA A 126 -0.59 -0.36 -0.12
N LEU A 127 -0.76 -0.24 1.20
CA LEU A 127 -2.06 -0.37 1.88
C LEU A 127 -3.11 0.56 1.28
N MET A 128 -2.70 1.74 0.77
CA MET A 128 -3.61 2.69 0.14
C MET A 128 -4.28 2.15 -1.14
N LYS A 129 -3.80 1.05 -1.69
CA LYS A 129 -4.39 0.36 -2.85
C LYS A 129 -5.49 -0.65 -2.45
N LEU A 130 -5.58 -1.00 -1.17
CA LEU A 130 -6.50 -2.01 -0.67
C LEU A 130 -7.88 -1.43 -0.30
N PRO A 131 -8.94 -2.24 -0.34
CA PRO A 131 -10.21 -1.91 0.31
C PRO A 131 -10.03 -1.65 1.81
N ASP A 132 -10.89 -0.80 2.38
CA ASP A 132 -10.77 -0.36 3.78
C ASP A 132 -10.85 -1.52 4.78
N GLU A 133 -11.64 -2.53 4.50
CA GLU A 133 -11.75 -3.74 5.32
C GLU A 133 -10.41 -4.50 5.42
N LEU A 134 -9.64 -4.59 4.32
CA LEU A 134 -8.33 -5.21 4.33
C LEU A 134 -7.28 -4.33 5.01
N ILE A 135 -7.39 -3.00 4.88
CA ILE A 135 -6.54 -2.08 5.65
C ILE A 135 -6.80 -2.29 7.15
N ARG A 136 -8.07 -2.26 7.58
CA ARG A 136 -8.43 -2.47 9.01
C ARG A 136 -7.93 -3.82 9.51
N TYR A 137 -8.08 -4.88 8.73
CA TYR A 137 -7.53 -6.20 9.08
C TYR A 137 -6.01 -6.16 9.30
N VAL A 138 -5.24 -5.53 8.42
CA VAL A 138 -3.78 -5.41 8.59
C VAL A 138 -3.45 -4.61 9.85
N LEU A 139 -4.14 -3.49 10.10
CA LEU A 139 -3.90 -2.67 11.29
C LEU A 139 -4.21 -3.45 12.58
N ILE A 140 -5.33 -4.20 12.64
CA ILE A 140 -5.66 -5.07 13.78
C ILE A 140 -4.60 -6.15 13.96
N HIS A 141 -4.14 -6.77 12.87
CA HIS A 141 -3.08 -7.78 12.91
C HIS A 141 -1.79 -7.23 13.54
N GLU A 142 -1.35 -6.05 13.11
CA GLU A 142 -0.14 -5.41 13.66
C GLU A 142 -0.34 -4.95 15.13
N LEU A 143 -1.53 -4.49 15.49
CA LEU A 143 -1.87 -4.15 16.87
C LEU A 143 -1.85 -5.40 17.77
N CYS A 144 -2.38 -6.54 17.32
CA CYS A 144 -2.30 -7.79 18.07
C CYS A 144 -0.86 -8.24 18.33
N HIS A 145 0.09 -7.90 17.43
CA HIS A 145 1.50 -8.16 17.65
C HIS A 145 2.13 -7.34 18.79
N THR A 146 1.50 -6.26 19.24
CA THR A 146 1.97 -5.55 20.44
C THR A 146 1.81 -6.39 21.72
N ARG A 147 0.94 -7.40 21.70
CA ARG A 147 0.69 -8.33 22.83
C ARG A 147 1.22 -9.74 22.57
N HIS A 148 1.20 -10.19 21.31
CA HIS A 148 1.59 -11.53 20.90
C HIS A 148 2.58 -11.46 19.73
N MET A 149 3.87 -11.60 20.01
CA MET A 149 4.93 -11.46 18.98
C MET A 149 4.95 -12.60 17.95
N ASN A 150 4.29 -13.71 18.22
CA ASN A 150 4.20 -14.87 17.33
C ASN A 150 2.74 -15.15 16.92
N HIS A 151 2.55 -15.87 15.84
CA HIS A 151 1.23 -16.27 15.35
C HIS A 151 0.69 -17.53 16.06
N SER A 152 0.75 -17.53 17.41
CA SER A 152 0.21 -18.60 18.25
C SER A 152 -1.31 -18.69 18.20
N ALA A 153 -1.89 -19.71 18.79
CA ALA A 153 -3.35 -19.82 18.91
C ALA A 153 -3.95 -18.64 19.72
N ALA A 154 -3.21 -18.09 20.69
CA ALA A 154 -3.61 -16.90 21.45
C ALA A 154 -3.68 -15.67 20.55
N PHE A 155 -2.68 -15.46 19.68
CA PHE A 155 -2.68 -14.39 18.69
C PHE A 155 -3.91 -14.46 17.77
N TRP A 156 -4.21 -15.63 17.20
CA TRP A 156 -5.34 -15.75 16.26
C TRP A 156 -6.69 -15.60 16.95
N ARG A 157 -6.83 -16.04 18.20
CA ARG A 157 -8.05 -15.78 19.00
C ARG A 157 -8.24 -14.28 19.24
N GLU A 158 -7.17 -13.55 19.47
CA GLU A 158 -7.24 -12.10 19.66
C GLU A 158 -7.60 -11.39 18.35
N VAL A 159 -6.98 -11.75 17.22
CA VAL A 159 -7.36 -11.23 15.90
C VAL A 159 -8.83 -11.49 15.61
N GLU A 160 -9.32 -12.71 15.84
CA GLU A 160 -10.72 -13.11 15.61
C GLU A 160 -11.70 -12.30 16.48
N ARG A 161 -11.28 -11.93 17.69
CA ARG A 161 -12.10 -11.09 18.59
C ARG A 161 -12.39 -9.71 18.02
N TYR A 162 -11.43 -9.11 17.33
CA TYR A 162 -11.54 -7.75 16.78
C TYR A 162 -11.88 -7.73 15.29
N ASP A 163 -11.60 -8.79 14.57
CA ASP A 163 -12.03 -9.04 13.20
C ASP A 163 -12.57 -10.46 13.05
N PRO A 164 -13.85 -10.69 13.32
CA PRO A 164 -14.47 -12.02 13.19
C PRO A 164 -14.34 -12.63 11.78
N ARG A 165 -14.14 -11.80 10.75
CA ARG A 165 -13.95 -12.22 9.35
C ARG A 165 -12.48 -12.36 8.95
N TYR A 166 -11.54 -12.36 9.89
CA TYR A 166 -10.11 -12.34 9.60
C TYR A 166 -9.65 -13.44 8.65
N ARG A 167 -10.28 -14.62 8.66
CA ARG A 167 -9.92 -15.73 7.75
C ARG A 167 -10.20 -15.36 6.29
N LEU A 168 -11.33 -14.71 6.04
CA LEU A 168 -11.70 -14.20 4.71
C LEU A 168 -10.74 -13.07 4.29
N HIS A 169 -10.52 -12.09 5.14
CA HIS A 169 -9.62 -10.96 4.87
C HIS A 169 -8.19 -11.43 4.61
N ARG A 170 -7.71 -12.41 5.41
CA ARG A 170 -6.42 -13.04 5.20
C ARG A 170 -6.32 -13.75 3.85
N GLN A 171 -7.38 -14.45 3.43
CA GLN A 171 -7.43 -15.11 2.13
C GLN A 171 -7.44 -14.10 0.98
N GLN A 172 -8.20 -13.02 1.09
CA GLN A 172 -8.24 -11.95 0.10
C GLN A 172 -6.89 -11.25 -0.01
N LEU A 173 -6.25 -10.94 1.14
CA LEU A 173 -4.94 -10.30 1.19
C LEU A 173 -3.83 -11.14 0.55
N LYS A 174 -3.90 -12.47 0.64
CA LYS A 174 -2.95 -13.40 -0.04
C LYS A 174 -2.97 -13.28 -1.56
N ARG A 175 -4.07 -12.80 -2.14
CA ARG A 175 -4.21 -12.59 -3.59
C ARG A 175 -3.67 -11.22 -4.04
N GLN A 176 -3.27 -10.38 -3.10
CA GLN A 176 -2.73 -9.05 -3.33
C GLN A 176 -1.22 -9.05 -3.08
N THR A 177 -0.51 -8.18 -3.81
CA THR A 177 0.93 -7.97 -3.61
C THR A 177 1.19 -6.55 -3.10
N PRO A 178 2.09 -6.36 -2.11
CA PRO A 178 2.42 -5.04 -1.57
C PRO A 178 3.40 -4.26 -2.48
N ILE A 179 3.22 -4.38 -3.80
CA ILE A 179 4.07 -3.71 -4.81
C ILE A 179 3.35 -2.46 -5.31
N VAL A 180 4.12 -1.39 -5.50
CA VAL A 180 3.69 -0.12 -6.12
C VAL A 180 4.21 -0.06 -7.54
#